data_85185c2f98a5b45ed5cc239bb22decdd
#
_entry.id   85185c2f98a5b45ed5cc239bb22decdd
#
_cell.length_a   1.000
_cell.length_b   1.000
_cell.length_c   1.000
_cell.angle_alpha   90.00
_cell.angle_beta   90.00
_cell.angle_gamma   90.00
#
_symmetry.space_group_name_H-M   'P 1'
#
loop_
_entity.id
_entity.type
_entity.pdbx_description
1 polymer ?
#
loop_
_entity_poly.entity_id
_entity_poly.type
_entity_poly.pdbx_seq_one_letter_code
_entity_poly.pdbx_strand_id
1 'polypeptide(L)'
;VRDNNNVPVKAVGIVIDVEEQFQKEMELKNKASRDSLTGLYNKGITQQLIENTILDRGTQNHALILFDIDDFKSVNDTFGHGIGDEAIRIVAGLFKDIFYDDCIVGRIGGDEFMVFCRNIDERGVKVEQLLNKIMERDTFVKSGDKLRNLTLSVGIALYVSDARTYTELYKKADIALYKAKQNGKNRYIFFKDIDED
;
A
#
# COMPACT_ATOMS: atom_id res chain seq x y z
N VAL A 1 39.91 -31.14 -22.56
CA VAL A 1 41.08 -32.06 -22.82
C VAL A 1 42.09 -31.25 -23.59
N ARG A 2 43.37 -31.39 -23.23
CA ARG A 2 44.47 -30.74 -23.90
C ARG A 2 45.40 -31.81 -24.50
N ASP A 3 46.10 -31.50 -25.59
CA ASP A 3 47.11 -32.39 -26.18
C ASP A 3 48.46 -32.33 -25.43
N ASN A 4 49.44 -33.07 -25.89
CA ASN A 4 50.77 -33.15 -25.28
C ASN A 4 51.54 -31.82 -25.31
N ASN A 5 51.11 -30.85 -26.11
CA ASN A 5 51.71 -29.52 -26.23
C ASN A 5 50.87 -28.46 -25.42
N ASN A 6 49.96 -28.91 -24.54
CA ASN A 6 49.08 -28.08 -23.73
C ASN A 6 48.04 -27.27 -24.54
N VAL A 7 47.79 -27.64 -25.80
CA VAL A 7 46.80 -27.01 -26.68
C VAL A 7 45.42 -27.64 -26.41
N PRO A 8 44.35 -26.85 -26.22
CA PRO A 8 43.01 -27.41 -26.01
C PRO A 8 42.50 -28.07 -27.29
N VAL A 9 42.25 -29.38 -27.24
CA VAL A 9 41.72 -30.17 -28.37
C VAL A 9 40.25 -30.52 -28.25
N LYS A 10 39.67 -30.31 -27.05
CA LYS A 10 38.26 -30.55 -26.82
C LYS A 10 37.74 -29.66 -25.66
N ALA A 11 36.69 -28.93 -25.91
CA ALA A 11 35.90 -28.27 -24.90
C ALA A 11 34.52 -28.94 -24.82
N VAL A 12 34.00 -29.15 -23.61
CA VAL A 12 32.63 -29.59 -23.37
C VAL A 12 31.96 -28.50 -22.57
N GLY A 13 30.89 -27.99 -23.12
CA GLY A 13 30.02 -26.99 -22.44
C GLY A 13 28.62 -27.56 -22.26
N ILE A 14 27.96 -27.17 -21.20
CA ILE A 14 26.53 -27.43 -20.97
C ILE A 14 25.84 -26.09 -21.16
N VAL A 15 24.85 -26.03 -22.06
CA VAL A 15 23.95 -24.91 -22.22
C VAL A 15 22.67 -25.29 -21.47
N ILE A 16 22.32 -24.53 -20.44
CA ILE A 16 21.10 -24.73 -19.71
C ILE A 16 20.18 -23.54 -20.06
N ASP A 17 19.00 -23.85 -20.60
CA ASP A 17 17.95 -22.86 -20.73
C ASP A 17 17.35 -22.61 -19.37
N VAL A 18 17.53 -21.39 -18.86
CA VAL A 18 17.02 -20.96 -17.54
C VAL A 18 15.78 -20.09 -17.64
N GLU A 19 15.29 -19.82 -18.84
CA GLU A 19 14.18 -18.88 -19.07
C GLU A 19 12.90 -19.36 -18.36
N GLU A 20 12.50 -20.60 -18.51
CA GLU A 20 11.32 -21.15 -17.85
C GLU A 20 11.45 -21.11 -16.33
N GLN A 21 12.63 -21.44 -15.81
CA GLN A 21 12.89 -21.39 -14.36
C GLN A 21 12.84 -19.95 -13.83
N PHE A 22 13.42 -19.00 -14.56
CA PHE A 22 13.39 -17.58 -14.22
C PHE A 22 11.96 -17.02 -14.23
N GLN A 23 11.19 -17.32 -15.27
CA GLN A 23 9.79 -16.89 -15.38
C GLN A 23 8.95 -17.45 -14.23
N LYS A 24 9.14 -18.72 -13.88
CA LYS A 24 8.44 -19.36 -12.77
C LYS A 24 8.81 -18.75 -11.40
N GLU A 25 10.09 -18.44 -11.20
CA GLU A 25 10.56 -17.76 -10.00
C GLU A 25 9.98 -16.34 -9.89
N MET A 26 9.95 -15.59 -10.99
CA MET A 26 9.34 -14.25 -11.04
C MET A 26 7.83 -14.31 -10.78
N GLU A 27 7.14 -15.29 -11.33
CA GLU A 27 5.72 -15.49 -11.08
C GLU A 27 5.44 -15.83 -9.61
N LEU A 28 6.24 -16.70 -9.00
CA LEU A 28 6.16 -17.04 -7.59
C LEU A 28 6.44 -15.83 -6.70
N LYS A 29 7.47 -15.04 -7.00
CA LYS A 29 7.79 -13.78 -6.30
C LYS A 29 6.63 -12.79 -6.42
N ASN A 30 6.05 -12.63 -7.61
CA ASN A 30 4.91 -11.75 -7.82
C ASN A 30 3.69 -12.20 -7.02
N LYS A 31 3.37 -13.49 -7.00
CA LYS A 31 2.27 -14.04 -6.18
C LYS A 31 2.54 -13.85 -4.69
N ALA A 32 3.77 -14.06 -4.23
CA ALA A 32 4.15 -13.88 -2.82
C ALA A 32 4.18 -12.40 -2.38
N SER A 33 4.23 -11.45 -3.33
CA SER A 33 4.30 -10.00 -3.05
C SER A 33 2.95 -9.31 -2.96
N ARG A 34 1.88 -9.96 -3.41
CA ARG A 34 0.55 -9.35 -3.52
C ARG A 34 -0.44 -9.92 -2.51
N ASP A 35 -1.41 -9.09 -2.12
CA ASP A 35 -2.61 -9.53 -1.42
C ASP A 35 -3.54 -10.24 -2.42
N SER A 36 -3.97 -11.45 -2.10
CA SER A 36 -4.74 -12.31 -3.01
C SER A 36 -6.14 -11.78 -3.32
N LEU A 37 -6.74 -10.97 -2.44
CA LEU A 37 -8.07 -10.42 -2.61
C LEU A 37 -8.06 -9.18 -3.51
N THR A 38 -7.06 -8.32 -3.35
CA THR A 38 -7.03 -6.98 -3.97
C THR A 38 -6.02 -6.84 -5.09
N GLY A 39 -4.99 -7.70 -5.11
CA GLY A 39 -3.84 -7.57 -6.02
C GLY A 39 -2.92 -6.39 -5.70
N LEU A 40 -3.15 -5.64 -4.63
CA LEU A 40 -2.23 -4.65 -4.10
C LEU A 40 -1.01 -5.34 -3.46
N TYR A 41 0.04 -4.59 -3.12
CA TYR A 41 1.12 -5.16 -2.32
C TYR A 41 0.59 -5.66 -0.98
N ASN A 42 1.14 -6.78 -0.49
CA ASN A 42 0.86 -7.22 0.87
C ASN A 42 1.68 -6.42 1.89
N LYS A 43 1.37 -6.57 3.17
CA LYS A 43 2.00 -5.84 4.28
C LYS A 43 3.53 -5.87 4.24
N GLY A 44 4.12 -7.07 4.09
CA GLY A 44 5.58 -7.24 4.13
C GLY A 44 6.30 -6.52 3.00
N ILE A 45 5.79 -6.65 1.79
CA ILE A 45 6.37 -6.00 0.61
C ILE A 45 6.14 -4.49 0.65
N THR A 46 4.96 -4.03 1.10
CA THR A 46 4.68 -2.59 1.26
C THR A 46 5.71 -1.95 2.18
N GLN A 47 5.94 -2.54 3.36
CA GLN A 47 6.95 -2.07 4.31
C GLN A 47 8.35 -2.05 3.70
N GLN A 48 8.77 -3.15 3.09
CA GLN A 48 10.10 -3.27 2.47
C GLN A 48 10.35 -2.21 1.39
N LEU A 49 9.37 -1.95 0.54
CA LEU A 49 9.46 -0.93 -0.51
C LEU A 49 9.57 0.48 0.06
N ILE A 50 8.83 0.77 1.15
CA ILE A 50 8.90 2.06 1.84
C ILE A 50 10.27 2.25 2.49
N GLU A 51 10.75 1.26 3.24
CA GLU A 51 12.06 1.31 3.90
C GLU A 51 13.19 1.52 2.88
N ASN A 52 13.17 0.80 1.76
CA ASN A 52 14.13 1.00 0.68
C ASN A 52 14.05 2.42 0.10
N THR A 53 12.85 2.97 -0.09
CA THR A 53 12.68 4.33 -0.61
C THR A 53 13.25 5.38 0.36
N ILE A 54 13.03 5.20 1.65
CA ILE A 54 13.56 6.09 2.70
C ILE A 54 15.10 6.05 2.71
N LEU A 55 15.69 4.86 2.58
CA LEU A 55 17.16 4.70 2.55
C LEU A 55 17.80 5.34 1.31
N ASP A 56 17.18 5.17 0.13
CA ASP A 56 17.76 5.61 -1.13
C ASP A 56 17.66 7.12 -1.36
N ARG A 57 16.65 7.80 -0.82
CA ARG A 57 16.29 9.17 -1.19
C ARG A 57 16.41 10.22 -0.08
N GLY A 58 16.92 9.85 1.06
CA GLY A 58 17.43 10.63 2.21
C GLY A 58 16.71 11.91 2.64
N THR A 59 16.52 12.89 1.77
CA THR A 59 16.00 14.24 2.13
C THR A 59 14.74 14.66 1.39
N GLN A 60 14.19 13.82 0.51
CA GLN A 60 12.96 14.15 -0.21
C GLN A 60 11.75 13.93 0.69
N ASN A 61 10.76 14.81 0.58
CA ASN A 61 9.52 14.68 1.34
C ASN A 61 8.63 13.57 0.77
N HIS A 62 8.08 12.77 1.66
CA HIS A 62 7.16 11.68 1.37
C HIS A 62 6.01 11.71 2.37
N ALA A 63 4.90 11.03 2.07
CA ALA A 63 3.81 10.84 3.03
C ALA A 63 3.49 9.37 3.20
N LEU A 64 3.36 8.93 4.44
CA LEU A 64 2.76 7.65 4.78
C LEU A 64 1.32 7.90 5.21
N ILE A 65 0.40 7.16 4.60
CA ILE A 65 -1.03 7.32 4.75
C ILE A 65 -1.62 5.96 5.13
N LEU A 66 -2.31 5.91 6.24
CA LEU A 66 -3.06 4.74 6.68
C LEU A 66 -4.56 4.98 6.46
N PHE A 67 -5.23 3.98 5.89
CA PHE A 67 -6.67 3.99 5.64
C PHE A 67 -7.32 2.80 6.35
N ASP A 68 -8.54 3.03 6.81
CA ASP A 68 -9.39 2.00 7.41
C ASP A 68 -10.83 2.22 6.95
N ILE A 69 -11.52 1.13 6.57
CA ILE A 69 -12.92 1.19 6.16
C ILE A 69 -13.80 1.33 7.40
N ASP A 70 -14.51 2.43 7.50
CA ASP A 70 -15.36 2.72 8.65
C ASP A 70 -16.46 1.67 8.83
N ASP A 71 -16.62 1.20 10.07
CA ASP A 71 -17.65 0.23 10.45
C ASP A 71 -17.65 -1.06 9.63
N PHE A 72 -16.49 -1.49 9.12
CA PHE A 72 -16.34 -2.67 8.27
C PHE A 72 -16.91 -3.95 8.91
N LYS A 73 -16.74 -4.11 10.23
CA LYS A 73 -17.38 -5.22 10.96
C LYS A 73 -18.90 -5.21 10.77
N SER A 74 -19.53 -4.05 10.83
CA SER A 74 -20.99 -3.93 10.61
C SER A 74 -21.39 -4.27 9.16
N VAL A 75 -20.51 -4.03 8.17
CA VAL A 75 -20.72 -4.49 6.79
C VAL A 75 -20.77 -6.02 6.76
N ASN A 76 -19.78 -6.69 7.35
CA ASN A 76 -19.73 -8.15 7.43
C ASN A 76 -20.92 -8.74 8.19
N ASP A 77 -21.25 -8.17 9.36
CA ASP A 77 -22.35 -8.66 10.19
C ASP A 77 -23.72 -8.50 9.52
N THR A 78 -23.89 -7.46 8.70
CA THR A 78 -25.19 -7.17 8.03
C THR A 78 -25.34 -7.85 6.68
N PHE A 79 -24.26 -7.95 5.89
CA PHE A 79 -24.29 -8.36 4.49
C PHE A 79 -23.51 -9.66 4.22
N GLY A 80 -22.78 -10.17 5.22
CA GLY A 80 -21.91 -11.33 5.10
C GLY A 80 -20.54 -11.02 4.53
N HIS A 81 -19.58 -11.92 4.77
CA HIS A 81 -18.17 -11.75 4.38
C HIS A 81 -17.97 -11.57 2.86
N GLY A 82 -18.83 -12.16 2.01
CA GLY A 82 -18.73 -11.98 0.56
C GLY A 82 -18.88 -10.52 0.12
N ILE A 83 -19.81 -9.78 0.74
CA ILE A 83 -19.98 -8.33 0.50
C ILE A 83 -18.87 -7.53 1.17
N GLY A 84 -18.36 -7.97 2.32
CA GLY A 84 -17.16 -7.38 2.91
C GLY A 84 -15.94 -7.49 1.99
N ASP A 85 -15.73 -8.64 1.38
CA ASP A 85 -14.67 -8.83 0.38
C ASP A 85 -14.87 -7.93 -0.85
N GLU A 86 -16.11 -7.73 -1.28
CA GLU A 86 -16.45 -6.79 -2.36
C GLU A 86 -16.13 -5.34 -1.96
N ALA A 87 -16.47 -4.92 -0.73
CA ALA A 87 -16.12 -3.61 -0.20
C ALA A 87 -14.61 -3.36 -0.26
N ILE A 88 -13.81 -4.34 0.17
CA ILE A 88 -12.36 -4.28 0.11
C ILE A 88 -11.86 -4.15 -1.35
N ARG A 89 -12.44 -4.90 -2.30
CA ARG A 89 -12.07 -4.81 -3.73
C ARG A 89 -12.42 -3.44 -4.32
N ILE A 90 -13.56 -2.88 -3.97
CA ILE A 90 -14.00 -1.56 -4.43
C ILE A 90 -13.02 -0.49 -3.94
N VAL A 91 -12.67 -0.49 -2.64
CA VAL A 91 -11.69 0.46 -2.07
C VAL A 91 -10.31 0.27 -2.71
N ALA A 92 -9.87 -0.97 -2.91
CA ALA A 92 -8.60 -1.25 -3.61
C ALA A 92 -8.61 -0.74 -5.06
N GLY A 93 -9.73 -0.86 -5.76
CA GLY A 93 -9.92 -0.29 -7.11
C GLY A 93 -9.82 1.22 -7.09
N LEU A 94 -10.48 1.89 -6.15
CA LEU A 94 -10.41 3.33 -5.95
C LEU A 94 -8.97 3.81 -5.75
N PHE A 95 -8.17 3.08 -4.95
CA PHE A 95 -6.77 3.44 -4.72
C PHE A 95 -5.90 3.24 -5.97
N LYS A 96 -6.16 2.20 -6.77
CA LYS A 96 -5.46 2.00 -8.06
C LYS A 96 -5.75 3.12 -9.05
N ASP A 97 -6.96 3.66 -9.03
CA ASP A 97 -7.37 4.75 -9.92
C ASP A 97 -6.78 6.11 -9.53
N ILE A 98 -6.60 6.34 -8.21
CA ILE A 98 -6.21 7.65 -7.68
C ILE A 98 -4.71 7.75 -7.41
N PHE A 99 -4.09 6.69 -6.88
CA PHE A 99 -2.66 6.67 -6.57
C PHE A 99 -1.87 6.09 -7.74
N TYR A 100 -1.20 6.96 -8.47
CA TYR A 100 -0.38 6.62 -9.65
C TYR A 100 1.02 6.10 -9.27
N ASP A 101 1.90 5.95 -10.27
CA ASP A 101 3.23 5.33 -10.21
C ASP A 101 4.17 5.89 -9.13
N ASP A 102 3.93 7.10 -8.64
CA ASP A 102 4.69 7.71 -7.54
C ASP A 102 4.29 7.20 -6.14
N CYS A 103 3.26 6.38 -6.02
CA CYS A 103 2.81 5.86 -4.74
C CYS A 103 2.96 4.34 -4.64
N ILE A 104 3.37 3.86 -3.47
CA ILE A 104 3.34 2.44 -3.10
C ILE A 104 2.00 2.21 -2.41
N VAL A 105 1.19 1.29 -2.92
CA VAL A 105 -0.14 1.00 -2.40
C VAL A 105 -0.20 -0.45 -1.95
N GLY A 106 -0.58 -0.68 -0.69
CA GLY A 106 -0.68 -2.01 -0.10
C GLY A 106 -1.90 -2.20 0.79
N ARG A 107 -2.33 -3.46 0.93
CA ARG A 107 -3.26 -3.88 1.96
C ARG A 107 -2.48 -4.51 3.10
N ILE A 108 -2.66 -3.99 4.33
CA ILE A 108 -1.85 -4.38 5.47
C ILE A 108 -2.56 -5.31 6.46
N GLY A 109 -3.86 -5.45 6.34
CA GLY A 109 -4.67 -6.37 7.14
C GLY A 109 -6.16 -6.10 6.91
N GLY A 110 -7.03 -7.06 7.18
CA GLY A 110 -8.49 -6.88 7.21
C GLY A 110 -9.02 -5.80 6.24
N ASP A 111 -9.46 -4.71 6.82
CA ASP A 111 -9.98 -3.49 6.18
C ASP A 111 -8.97 -2.34 6.13
N GLU A 112 -7.70 -2.61 6.48
CA GLU A 112 -6.63 -1.61 6.56
C GLU A 112 -5.77 -1.58 5.30
N PHE A 113 -5.47 -0.37 4.82
CA PHE A 113 -4.59 -0.12 3.68
C PHE A 113 -3.50 0.89 4.04
N MET A 114 -2.39 0.80 3.34
CA MET A 114 -1.27 1.73 3.47
C MET A 114 -0.89 2.26 2.09
N VAL A 115 -0.69 3.56 2.02
CA VAL A 115 -0.17 4.25 0.85
C VAL A 115 1.06 5.06 1.24
N PHE A 116 2.09 4.99 0.43
CA PHE A 116 3.27 5.82 0.60
C PHE A 116 3.51 6.61 -0.67
N CYS A 117 3.24 7.90 -0.62
CA CYS A 117 3.43 8.83 -1.74
C CYS A 117 4.81 9.45 -1.69
N ARG A 118 5.53 9.31 -2.80
CA ARG A 118 6.90 9.80 -2.95
C ARG A 118 6.92 11.20 -3.54
N ASN A 119 7.98 11.97 -3.24
CA ASN A 119 8.26 13.28 -3.85
C ASN A 119 7.07 14.24 -3.75
N ILE A 120 6.53 14.35 -2.55
CA ILE A 120 5.47 15.32 -2.25
C ILE A 120 6.08 16.70 -1.92
N ASP A 121 5.25 17.74 -1.94
CA ASP A 121 5.62 19.04 -1.39
C ASP A 121 5.70 18.99 0.15
N GLU A 122 6.44 19.94 0.75
CA GLU A 122 6.67 19.98 2.21
C GLU A 122 5.39 20.10 3.04
N ARG A 123 4.34 20.67 2.48
CA ARG A 123 3.06 20.88 3.17
C ARG A 123 2.08 19.72 3.00
N GLY A 124 2.36 18.81 2.05
CA GLY A 124 1.47 17.69 1.74
C GLY A 124 0.26 18.09 0.89
N VAL A 125 0.29 19.22 0.19
CA VAL A 125 -0.84 19.71 -0.64
C VAL A 125 -1.22 18.70 -1.71
N LYS A 126 -0.23 18.06 -2.35
CA LYS A 126 -0.48 16.98 -3.32
C LYS A 126 -1.25 15.82 -2.70
N VAL A 127 -0.90 15.43 -1.47
CA VAL A 127 -1.58 14.37 -0.72
C VAL A 127 -3.01 14.77 -0.39
N GLU A 128 -3.21 16.00 0.11
CA GLU A 128 -4.53 16.54 0.42
C GLU A 128 -5.46 16.53 -0.81
N GLN A 129 -4.96 16.95 -1.97
CA GLN A 129 -5.72 16.89 -3.21
C GLN A 129 -6.13 15.46 -3.62
N LEU A 130 -5.27 14.46 -3.39
CA LEU A 130 -5.60 13.05 -3.65
C LEU A 130 -6.65 12.54 -2.65
N LEU A 131 -6.52 12.91 -1.39
CA LEU A 131 -7.48 12.51 -0.35
C LEU A 131 -8.85 13.15 -0.57
N ASN A 132 -8.92 14.42 -0.95
CA ASN A 132 -10.19 15.07 -1.28
C ASN A 132 -10.91 14.33 -2.41
N LYS A 133 -10.21 13.90 -3.47
CA LYS A 133 -10.80 13.08 -4.53
C LYS A 133 -11.36 11.74 -4.03
N ILE A 134 -10.75 11.16 -2.97
CA ILE A 134 -11.24 9.93 -2.35
C ILE A 134 -12.50 10.22 -1.54
N MET A 135 -12.47 11.27 -0.71
CA MET A 135 -13.57 11.63 0.19
C MET A 135 -14.82 12.11 -0.55
N GLU A 136 -14.65 12.71 -1.73
CA GLU A 136 -15.74 13.17 -2.59
C GLU A 136 -16.41 12.03 -3.39
N ARG A 137 -15.78 10.85 -3.46
CA ARG A 137 -16.36 9.71 -4.17
C ARG A 137 -17.36 8.96 -3.31
N ASP A 138 -18.58 8.93 -3.78
CA ASP A 138 -19.59 8.01 -3.26
C ASP A 138 -19.19 6.57 -3.58
N THR A 139 -18.97 5.79 -2.55
CA THR A 139 -18.52 4.39 -2.67
C THR A 139 -19.51 3.49 -1.96
N PHE A 140 -20.18 2.61 -2.71
CA PHE A 140 -21.25 1.79 -2.17
C PHE A 140 -21.01 0.30 -2.37
N VAL A 141 -21.49 -0.48 -1.39
CA VAL A 141 -21.74 -1.93 -1.57
C VAL A 141 -23.25 -2.18 -1.61
N LYS A 142 -23.65 -3.16 -2.40
CA LYS A 142 -25.06 -3.52 -2.59
C LYS A 142 -25.27 -5.01 -2.36
N SER A 143 -26.35 -5.36 -1.67
CA SER A 143 -26.84 -6.74 -1.52
C SER A 143 -28.36 -6.77 -1.61
N GLY A 144 -28.90 -7.29 -2.72
CA GLY A 144 -30.33 -7.19 -3.05
C GLY A 144 -30.76 -5.71 -3.13
N ASP A 145 -31.76 -5.34 -2.36
CA ASP A 145 -32.27 -3.98 -2.29
C ASP A 145 -31.54 -3.10 -1.25
N LYS A 146 -30.61 -3.67 -0.49
CA LYS A 146 -29.86 -2.94 0.53
C LYS A 146 -28.61 -2.31 -0.07
N LEU A 147 -28.45 -1.02 0.16
CA LEU A 147 -27.28 -0.23 -0.25
C LEU A 147 -26.59 0.34 1.00
N ARG A 148 -25.26 0.27 1.06
CA ARG A 148 -24.49 0.90 2.13
C ARG A 148 -23.35 1.71 1.57
N ASN A 149 -23.26 2.96 2.00
CA ASN A 149 -22.11 3.80 1.72
C ASN A 149 -20.89 3.35 2.54
N LEU A 150 -19.74 3.27 1.90
CA LEU A 150 -18.44 2.99 2.50
C LEU A 150 -17.71 4.31 2.71
N THR A 151 -17.35 4.60 3.95
CA THR A 151 -16.50 5.73 4.28
C THR A 151 -15.16 5.25 4.80
N LEU A 152 -14.18 6.14 4.78
CA LEU A 152 -12.80 5.86 5.17
C LEU A 152 -12.36 6.83 6.25
N SER A 153 -11.71 6.31 7.29
CA SER A 153 -10.89 7.11 8.19
C SER A 153 -9.44 7.05 7.73
N VAL A 154 -8.72 8.17 7.79
CA VAL A 154 -7.38 8.29 7.25
C VAL A 154 -6.46 9.02 8.20
N GLY A 155 -5.26 8.46 8.42
CA GLY A 155 -4.19 9.10 9.17
C GLY A 155 -2.96 9.31 8.31
N ILE A 156 -2.33 10.49 8.40
CA ILE A 156 -1.19 10.87 7.57
C ILE A 156 -0.01 11.32 8.43
N ALA A 157 1.18 10.80 8.12
CA ALA A 157 2.45 11.29 8.64
C ALA A 157 3.40 11.65 7.50
N LEU A 158 4.09 12.80 7.62
CA LEU A 158 5.00 13.31 6.62
C LEU A 158 6.45 12.92 6.96
N TYR A 159 7.13 12.29 6.00
CA TYR A 159 8.56 12.00 6.11
C TYR A 159 9.34 13.32 6.03
N VAL A 160 10.33 13.41 6.85
CA VAL A 160 11.18 14.52 7.24
C VAL A 160 10.54 15.39 8.32
N SER A 161 9.34 15.93 8.13
CA SER A 161 8.76 16.84 9.14
C SER A 161 8.28 16.10 10.40
N ASP A 162 7.58 14.99 10.24
CA ASP A 162 7.05 14.27 11.39
C ASP A 162 8.01 13.18 11.88
N ALA A 163 8.63 12.42 10.98
CA ALA A 163 9.55 11.34 11.33
C ALA A 163 10.53 11.02 10.20
N ARG A 164 11.59 10.26 10.52
CA ARG A 164 12.64 9.87 9.57
C ARG A 164 12.83 8.37 9.42
N THR A 165 12.02 7.58 10.10
CA THR A 165 12.02 6.11 10.00
C THR A 165 10.64 5.60 9.67
N TYR A 166 10.55 4.44 9.01
CA TYR A 166 9.28 3.79 8.75
C TYR A 166 8.46 3.55 10.03
N THR A 167 9.11 3.06 11.07
CA THR A 167 8.46 2.72 12.35
C THR A 167 7.82 3.94 13.00
N GLU A 168 8.51 5.07 13.01
CA GLU A 168 7.98 6.32 13.57
C GLU A 168 6.88 6.91 12.71
N LEU A 169 7.03 6.90 11.36
CA LEU A 169 5.99 7.31 10.43
C LEU A 169 4.71 6.52 10.62
N TYR A 170 4.84 5.18 10.68
CA TYR A 170 3.70 4.29 10.89
C TYR A 170 2.98 4.64 12.21
N LYS A 171 3.74 4.76 13.31
CA LYS A 171 3.17 5.12 14.62
C LYS A 171 2.43 6.45 14.59
N LYS A 172 2.99 7.46 13.93
CA LYS A 172 2.37 8.80 13.84
C LYS A 172 1.15 8.81 12.93
N ALA A 173 1.18 8.10 11.81
CA ALA A 173 0.01 7.92 10.96
C ALA A 173 -1.11 7.15 11.68
N ASP A 174 -0.78 6.14 12.49
CA ASP A 174 -1.74 5.39 13.29
C ASP A 174 -2.42 6.26 14.36
N ILE A 175 -1.66 7.12 15.05
CA ILE A 175 -2.22 8.11 15.98
C ILE A 175 -3.20 9.04 15.25
N ALA A 176 -2.84 9.52 14.06
CA ALA A 176 -3.70 10.38 13.26
C ALA A 176 -4.97 9.66 12.79
N LEU A 177 -4.85 8.40 12.37
CA LEU A 177 -5.97 7.54 12.00
C LEU A 177 -6.93 7.33 13.18
N TYR A 178 -6.39 7.05 14.36
CA TYR A 178 -7.18 6.91 15.58
C TYR A 178 -7.96 8.20 15.91
N LYS A 179 -7.34 9.37 15.79
CA LYS A 179 -8.01 10.67 15.96
C LYS A 179 -9.10 10.90 14.91
N ALA A 180 -8.88 10.49 13.65
CA ALA A 180 -9.91 10.55 12.61
C ALA A 180 -11.15 9.72 12.99
N LYS A 181 -10.94 8.50 13.49
CA LYS A 181 -12.03 7.64 13.99
C LYS A 181 -12.77 8.25 15.18
N GLN A 182 -12.03 8.82 16.14
CA GLN A 182 -12.64 9.48 17.32
C GLN A 182 -13.45 10.73 16.96
N ASN A 183 -12.99 11.50 15.98
CA ASN A 183 -13.63 12.75 15.55
C ASN A 183 -14.84 12.54 14.62
N GLY A 184 -15.37 11.31 14.54
CA GLY A 184 -16.62 11.02 13.82
C GLY A 184 -16.43 10.33 12.48
N LYS A 185 -15.22 9.77 12.21
CA LYS A 185 -14.91 9.00 11.00
C LYS A 185 -15.06 9.81 9.69
N ASN A 186 -15.01 9.16 8.53
CA ASN A 186 -15.17 9.77 7.20
C ASN A 186 -14.36 11.06 7.04
N ARG A 187 -13.06 10.99 7.38
CA ARG A 187 -12.14 12.12 7.34
C ARG A 187 -10.69 11.69 7.32
N TYR A 188 -9.84 12.62 6.94
CA TYR A 188 -8.41 12.47 7.13
C TYR A 188 -7.87 13.45 8.18
N ILE A 189 -6.79 13.06 8.85
CA ILE A 189 -6.05 13.90 9.80
C ILE A 189 -4.57 13.75 9.51
N PHE A 190 -3.86 14.87 9.39
CA PHE A 190 -2.40 14.89 9.40
C PHE A 190 -1.90 14.87 10.85
N PHE A 191 -0.84 14.11 11.10
CA PHE A 191 -0.24 14.06 12.43
C PHE A 191 0.21 15.44 12.93
N LYS A 192 0.78 16.25 12.04
CA LYS A 192 1.20 17.64 12.33
C LYS A 192 0.07 18.56 12.82
N ASP A 193 -1.19 18.22 12.54
CA ASP A 193 -2.37 19.03 12.90
C ASP A 193 -3.00 18.53 14.21
N ILE A 194 -2.38 17.57 14.89
CA ILE A 194 -2.82 17.08 16.21
C ILE A 194 -2.10 17.92 17.24
N ASP A 195 -2.87 18.70 18.02
CA ASP A 195 -2.35 19.42 19.17
C ASP A 195 -1.73 18.42 20.17
N GLU A 196 -0.50 18.64 20.57
CA GLU A 196 0.12 17.93 21.69
C GLU A 196 -0.52 18.47 22.98
N ASP A 197 -1.53 17.75 23.50
CA ASP A 197 -2.08 17.99 24.85
C ASP A 197 -1.13 17.47 25.93
#